data_1beb5c33b117f9a57a7e62911488857d
#
_entry.id   1beb5c33b117f9a57a7e62911488857d
#
_cell.length_a   1.000
_cell.length_b   1.000
_cell.length_c   1.000
_cell.angle_alpha   90.00
_cell.angle_beta   90.00
_cell.angle_gamma   90.00
#
_symmetry.space_group_name_H-M   'P 1'
#
loop_
_entity.id
_entity.type
_entity.pdbx_description
1 polymer ?
#
loop_
_entity_poly.entity_id
_entity_poly.type
_entity_poly.pdbx_seq_one_letter_code
_entity_poly.pdbx_strand_id
1 'polypeptide(L)'
;MAVKAIQLIQIGTVMGSEEKARETIRLMKEAGYDGIELNGFMMKKMPPIVRVLTTLAGMPIGKTAKLDWKKLIADTGLKVVSIHEDLGSILRNPQEIIEEAKTFSTKYIVITGMHRFDYSDMAAVLELAQKLNKAGKILKEGGISLLYHNHNCEFRKVGAGKCAYDVLIEKT
;
A
#
# COMPACT_ATOMS: atom_id res chain seq x y z
N MET A 1 -20.23 12.13 -3.65
CA MET A 1 -20.26 11.26 -2.45
C MET A 1 -18.83 10.81 -2.15
N ALA A 2 -18.47 10.68 -0.86
CA ALA A 2 -17.16 10.15 -0.47
C ALA A 2 -17.11 8.64 -0.78
N VAL A 3 -15.98 8.18 -1.33
CA VAL A 3 -15.74 6.75 -1.57
C VAL A 3 -15.29 6.10 -0.27
N LYS A 4 -15.94 5.00 0.11
CA LYS A 4 -15.58 4.20 1.29
C LYS A 4 -14.83 2.95 0.82
N ALA A 5 -13.63 2.75 1.33
CA ALA A 5 -12.82 1.58 1.01
C ALA A 5 -12.21 0.97 2.26
N ILE A 6 -11.87 -0.31 2.19
CA ILE A 6 -11.15 -1.04 3.24
C ILE A 6 -9.80 -1.50 2.70
N GLN A 7 -8.78 -1.47 3.53
CA GLN A 7 -7.47 -1.98 3.17
C GLN A 7 -7.42 -3.50 3.27
N LEU A 8 -6.87 -4.18 2.26
CA LEU A 8 -6.81 -5.64 2.17
C LEU A 8 -6.16 -6.29 3.41
N ILE A 9 -5.18 -5.64 4.01
CA ILE A 9 -4.49 -6.17 5.21
C ILE A 9 -5.46 -6.43 6.37
N GLN A 10 -6.57 -5.70 6.45
CA GLN A 10 -7.59 -5.86 7.51
C GLN A 10 -8.45 -7.10 7.33
N ILE A 11 -8.63 -7.56 6.10
CA ILE A 11 -9.57 -8.63 5.75
C ILE A 11 -8.90 -9.81 5.03
N GLY A 12 -7.63 -9.69 4.65
CA GLY A 12 -6.94 -10.70 3.85
C GLY A 12 -6.82 -12.07 4.51
N THR A 13 -6.86 -12.15 5.85
CA THR A 13 -6.82 -13.42 6.58
C THR A 13 -8.09 -14.25 6.40
N VAL A 14 -9.24 -13.62 6.16
CA VAL A 14 -10.52 -14.31 5.92
C VAL A 14 -10.77 -14.61 4.44
N MET A 15 -9.98 -14.04 3.53
CA MET A 15 -10.07 -14.23 2.08
C MET A 15 -9.17 -15.39 1.57
N GLY A 16 -9.13 -16.52 2.29
CA GLY A 16 -8.16 -17.58 2.01
C GLY A 16 -8.49 -18.51 0.83
N SER A 17 -9.68 -18.37 0.21
CA SER A 17 -10.11 -19.07 -1.01
C SER A 17 -10.93 -18.13 -1.88
N GLU A 18 -11.13 -18.48 -3.15
CA GLU A 18 -11.95 -17.66 -4.07
C GLU A 18 -13.39 -17.50 -3.56
N GLU A 19 -13.99 -18.57 -3.05
CA GLU A 19 -15.33 -18.55 -2.46
C GLU A 19 -15.41 -17.57 -1.29
N LYS A 20 -14.49 -17.68 -0.31
CA LYS A 20 -14.43 -16.78 0.85
C LYS A 20 -14.15 -15.33 0.43
N ALA A 21 -13.32 -15.12 -0.58
CA ALA A 21 -13.04 -13.79 -1.10
C ALA A 21 -14.29 -13.15 -1.72
N ARG A 22 -15.03 -13.89 -2.54
CA ARG A 22 -16.30 -13.44 -3.12
C ARG A 22 -17.33 -13.10 -2.05
N GLU A 23 -17.48 -13.97 -1.07
CA GLU A 23 -18.40 -13.75 0.06
C GLU A 23 -18.00 -12.51 0.87
N THR A 24 -16.70 -12.34 1.18
CA THR A 24 -16.21 -11.16 1.89
C THR A 24 -16.51 -9.88 1.10
N ILE A 25 -16.27 -9.88 -0.22
CA ILE A 25 -16.56 -8.71 -1.07
C ILE A 25 -18.09 -8.44 -1.12
N ARG A 26 -18.93 -9.47 -1.19
CA ARG A 26 -20.37 -9.31 -1.12
C ARG A 26 -20.78 -8.60 0.18
N LEU A 27 -20.29 -9.07 1.32
CA LEU A 27 -20.55 -8.47 2.64
C LEU A 27 -20.02 -7.03 2.74
N MET A 28 -18.86 -6.74 2.16
CA MET A 28 -18.34 -5.37 2.08
C MET A 28 -19.30 -4.44 1.33
N LYS A 29 -19.80 -4.88 0.18
CA LYS A 29 -20.75 -4.08 -0.63
C LYS A 29 -22.06 -3.88 0.11
N GLU A 30 -22.58 -4.89 0.78
CA GLU A 30 -23.79 -4.79 1.61
C GLU A 30 -23.60 -3.83 2.80
N ALA A 31 -22.40 -3.80 3.36
CA ALA A 31 -22.03 -2.83 4.39
C ALA A 31 -21.76 -1.40 3.85
N GLY A 32 -21.92 -1.20 2.54
CA GLY A 32 -21.80 0.11 1.89
C GLY A 32 -20.36 0.52 1.56
N TYR A 33 -19.43 -0.43 1.40
CA TYR A 33 -18.10 -0.15 0.87
C TYR A 33 -18.14 -0.10 -0.67
N ASP A 34 -17.48 0.90 -1.24
CA ASP A 34 -17.37 1.13 -2.68
C ASP A 34 -16.14 0.45 -3.28
N GLY A 35 -15.09 0.23 -2.47
CA GLY A 35 -13.81 -0.22 -2.97
C GLY A 35 -12.90 -0.88 -1.94
N ILE A 36 -11.72 -1.25 -2.41
CA ILE A 36 -10.64 -1.85 -1.63
C ILE A 36 -9.31 -1.17 -1.96
N GLU A 37 -8.45 -1.01 -0.96
CA GLU A 37 -7.04 -0.75 -1.15
C GLU A 37 -6.29 -2.09 -1.13
N LEU A 38 -5.63 -2.43 -2.22
CA LEU A 38 -4.84 -3.66 -2.34
C LEU A 38 -3.46 -3.48 -1.68
N ASN A 39 -2.88 -4.59 -1.21
CA ASN A 39 -1.51 -4.60 -0.71
C ASN A 39 -0.67 -5.50 -1.64
N GLY A 40 0.29 -4.94 -2.37
CA GLY A 40 1.09 -5.65 -3.36
C GLY A 40 1.76 -6.91 -2.82
N PHE A 41 2.30 -6.85 -1.59
CA PHE A 41 2.91 -8.02 -0.95
C PHE A 41 1.92 -9.16 -0.64
N MET A 42 0.62 -8.87 -0.51
CA MET A 42 -0.44 -9.86 -0.28
C MET A 42 -1.00 -10.45 -1.57
N MET A 43 -0.78 -9.80 -2.71
CA MET A 43 -1.21 -10.27 -4.03
C MET A 43 -0.16 -11.14 -4.71
N LYS A 44 1.12 -10.95 -4.38
CA LYS A 44 2.27 -11.64 -5.00
C LYS A 44 2.70 -12.86 -4.19
N LYS A 45 3.17 -13.90 -4.88
CA LYS A 45 3.74 -15.08 -4.19
C LYS A 45 5.07 -14.68 -3.54
N MET A 46 5.14 -14.79 -2.23
CA MET A 46 6.39 -14.59 -1.49
C MET A 46 7.25 -15.85 -1.47
N PRO A 47 8.58 -15.72 -1.53
CA PRO A 47 9.49 -16.79 -1.18
C PRO A 47 9.19 -17.31 0.24
N PRO A 48 9.30 -18.65 0.51
CA PRO A 48 8.94 -19.21 1.80
C PRO A 48 9.64 -18.56 3.00
N ILE A 49 10.92 -18.23 2.85
CA ILE A 49 11.71 -17.57 3.90
C ILE A 49 11.18 -16.16 4.22
N VAL A 50 10.84 -15.39 3.20
CA VAL A 50 10.27 -14.04 3.36
C VAL A 50 8.93 -14.13 4.07
N ARG A 51 8.10 -15.11 3.70
CA ARG A 51 6.81 -15.36 4.35
C ARG A 51 6.95 -15.66 5.84
N VAL A 52 7.92 -16.53 6.23
CA VAL A 52 8.19 -16.83 7.64
C VAL A 52 8.62 -15.56 8.38
N LEU A 53 9.58 -14.81 7.85
CA LEU A 53 10.06 -13.57 8.49
C LEU A 53 8.95 -12.52 8.65
N THR A 54 8.10 -12.36 7.64
CA THR A 54 6.96 -11.41 7.67
C THR A 54 5.92 -11.84 8.71
N THR A 55 5.65 -13.16 8.82
CA THR A 55 4.76 -13.70 9.87
C THR A 55 5.33 -13.47 11.28
N LEU A 56 6.64 -13.70 11.47
CA LEU A 56 7.32 -13.44 12.74
C LEU A 56 7.33 -11.95 13.10
N ALA A 57 7.31 -11.07 12.10
CA ALA A 57 7.16 -9.63 12.31
C ALA A 57 5.70 -9.21 12.65
N GLY A 58 4.78 -10.16 12.82
CA GLY A 58 3.40 -9.90 13.22
C GLY A 58 2.50 -9.41 12.09
N MET A 59 2.96 -9.46 10.82
CA MET A 59 2.13 -9.04 9.70
C MET A 59 1.13 -10.13 9.31
N PRO A 60 -0.15 -9.80 9.11
CA PRO A 60 -1.19 -10.76 8.71
C PRO A 60 -0.99 -11.20 7.26
N ILE A 61 -0.30 -12.30 7.05
CA ILE A 61 -0.14 -12.90 5.74
C ILE A 61 -1.27 -13.91 5.53
N GLY A 62 -2.29 -13.51 4.79
CA GLY A 62 -3.34 -14.40 4.32
C GLY A 62 -2.87 -15.34 3.19
N LYS A 63 -3.80 -16.09 2.62
CA LYS A 63 -3.58 -16.89 1.40
C LYS A 63 -3.97 -16.15 0.12
N THR A 64 -4.12 -14.84 0.20
CA THR A 64 -4.64 -13.96 -0.86
C THR A 64 -3.77 -13.90 -2.11
N ALA A 65 -2.47 -14.22 -2.01
CA ALA A 65 -1.57 -14.34 -3.16
C ALA A 65 -1.91 -15.47 -4.15
N LYS A 66 -2.85 -16.36 -3.79
CA LYS A 66 -3.36 -17.41 -4.67
C LYS A 66 -4.62 -17.00 -5.45
N LEU A 67 -5.23 -15.87 -5.09
CA LEU A 67 -6.43 -15.35 -5.74
C LEU A 67 -6.08 -14.69 -7.07
N ASP A 68 -6.92 -14.90 -8.06
CA ASP A 68 -6.91 -14.09 -9.28
C ASP A 68 -7.61 -12.76 -9.00
N TRP A 69 -6.86 -11.80 -8.51
CA TRP A 69 -7.37 -10.47 -8.13
C TRP A 69 -8.01 -9.75 -9.31
N LYS A 70 -7.44 -9.88 -10.53
CA LYS A 70 -7.98 -9.24 -11.72
C LYS A 70 -9.37 -9.76 -12.03
N LYS A 71 -9.53 -11.10 -12.04
CA LYS A 71 -10.82 -11.75 -12.25
C LYS A 71 -11.80 -11.42 -11.13
N LEU A 72 -11.37 -11.49 -9.86
CA LEU A 72 -12.21 -11.22 -8.71
C LEU A 72 -12.77 -9.79 -8.71
N ILE A 73 -11.94 -8.80 -9.02
CA ILE A 73 -12.36 -7.39 -9.14
C ILE A 73 -13.32 -7.20 -10.30
N ALA A 74 -13.03 -7.78 -11.47
CA ALA A 74 -13.91 -7.69 -12.65
C ALA A 74 -15.30 -8.32 -12.39
N ASP A 75 -15.33 -9.52 -11.79
CA ASP A 75 -16.57 -10.26 -11.55
C ASP A 75 -17.44 -9.59 -10.47
N THR A 76 -16.83 -8.96 -9.49
CA THR A 76 -17.56 -8.35 -8.36
C THR A 76 -17.89 -6.89 -8.58
N GLY A 77 -17.22 -6.21 -9.52
CA GLY A 77 -17.35 -4.77 -9.75
C GLY A 77 -16.90 -3.91 -8.57
N LEU A 78 -16.04 -4.47 -7.66
CA LEU A 78 -15.42 -3.71 -6.58
C LEU A 78 -14.36 -2.80 -7.15
N LYS A 79 -14.29 -1.54 -6.72
CA LYS A 79 -13.26 -0.60 -7.18
C LYS A 79 -11.95 -0.82 -6.43
N VAL A 80 -10.83 -0.81 -7.13
CA VAL A 80 -9.52 -0.68 -6.48
C VAL A 80 -9.22 0.81 -6.36
N VAL A 81 -9.23 1.32 -5.12
CA VAL A 81 -9.03 2.75 -4.87
C VAL A 81 -7.55 3.12 -4.89
N SER A 82 -6.69 2.22 -4.43
CA SER A 82 -5.23 2.38 -4.38
C SER A 82 -4.53 1.03 -4.23
N ILE A 83 -3.24 1.01 -4.47
CA ILE A 83 -2.38 -0.15 -4.20
C ILE A 83 -1.24 0.28 -3.28
N HIS A 84 -1.08 -0.44 -2.17
CA HIS A 84 0.03 -0.27 -1.24
C HIS A 84 1.27 -1.01 -1.73
N GLU A 85 2.38 -0.28 -1.90
CA GLU A 85 3.66 -0.82 -2.36
C GLU A 85 4.82 -0.33 -1.48
N ASP A 86 5.96 -1.01 -1.52
CA ASP A 86 7.17 -0.54 -0.85
C ASP A 86 7.97 0.43 -1.74
N LEU A 87 8.57 1.43 -1.11
CA LEU A 87 9.34 2.46 -1.80
C LEU A 87 10.51 1.88 -2.62
N GLY A 88 11.15 0.83 -2.10
CA GLY A 88 12.25 0.17 -2.80
C GLY A 88 11.81 -0.50 -4.09
N SER A 89 10.63 -1.15 -4.10
CA SER A 89 10.05 -1.74 -5.32
C SER A 89 9.70 -0.68 -6.35
N ILE A 90 9.10 0.44 -5.94
CA ILE A 90 8.80 1.56 -6.83
C ILE A 90 10.07 2.11 -7.50
N LEU A 91 11.15 2.27 -6.73
CA LEU A 91 12.42 2.81 -7.26
C LEU A 91 13.19 1.84 -8.15
N ARG A 92 13.03 0.51 -7.92
CA ARG A 92 13.72 -0.52 -8.73
C ARG A 92 12.97 -0.88 -10.00
N ASN A 93 11.64 -1.01 -9.91
CA ASN A 93 10.80 -1.53 -10.99
C ASN A 93 9.55 -0.64 -11.19
N PRO A 94 9.70 0.66 -11.47
CA PRO A 94 8.57 1.60 -11.53
C PRO A 94 7.56 1.21 -12.61
N GLN A 95 8.02 0.68 -13.73
CA GLN A 95 7.15 0.32 -14.84
C GLN A 95 6.18 -0.81 -14.45
N GLU A 96 6.64 -1.82 -13.71
CA GLU A 96 5.78 -2.89 -13.20
C GLU A 96 4.66 -2.33 -12.30
N ILE A 97 5.00 -1.39 -11.42
CA ILE A 97 4.04 -0.76 -10.50
C ILE A 97 3.02 0.09 -11.27
N ILE A 98 3.47 0.82 -12.30
CA ILE A 98 2.59 1.62 -13.16
C ILE A 98 1.61 0.71 -13.93
N GLU A 99 2.09 -0.39 -14.50
CA GLU A 99 1.24 -1.34 -15.22
C GLU A 99 0.27 -2.08 -14.28
N GLU A 100 0.68 -2.39 -13.07
CA GLU A 100 -0.21 -2.96 -12.04
C GLU A 100 -1.32 -1.98 -11.68
N ALA A 101 -1.00 -0.70 -11.43
CA ALA A 101 -2.01 0.33 -11.18
C ALA A 101 -3.00 0.48 -12.34
N LYS A 102 -2.52 0.49 -13.59
CA LYS A 102 -3.36 0.54 -14.80
C LYS A 102 -4.25 -0.70 -14.91
N THR A 103 -3.71 -1.89 -14.61
CA THR A 103 -4.45 -3.16 -14.65
C THR A 103 -5.69 -3.11 -13.75
N PHE A 104 -5.58 -2.48 -12.58
CA PHE A 104 -6.66 -2.29 -11.63
C PHE A 104 -7.40 -0.96 -11.78
N SER A 105 -7.09 -0.18 -12.82
CA SER A 105 -7.73 1.12 -13.11
C SER A 105 -7.65 2.12 -11.94
N THR A 106 -6.62 2.02 -11.10
CA THR A 106 -6.34 3.00 -10.06
C THR A 106 -5.27 4.00 -10.49
N LYS A 107 -5.35 5.21 -9.94
CA LYS A 107 -4.37 6.27 -10.13
C LYS A 107 -3.49 6.53 -8.90
N TYR A 108 -3.62 5.69 -7.88
CA TYR A 108 -2.98 5.92 -6.59
C TYR A 108 -2.14 4.72 -6.18
N ILE A 109 -0.87 4.99 -5.95
CA ILE A 109 0.05 4.09 -5.23
C ILE A 109 0.30 4.70 -3.87
N VAL A 110 0.19 3.88 -2.82
CA VAL A 110 0.40 4.30 -1.44
C VAL A 110 1.66 3.63 -0.92
N ILE A 111 2.52 4.36 -0.25
CA ILE A 111 3.59 3.80 0.55
C ILE A 111 3.33 4.07 2.02
N THR A 112 3.74 3.14 2.86
CA THR A 112 3.72 3.33 4.31
C THR A 112 5.09 3.74 4.83
N GLY A 113 5.14 4.21 6.07
CA GLY A 113 6.38 4.52 6.78
C GLY A 113 7.37 3.35 6.76
N MET A 114 8.65 3.68 6.78
CA MET A 114 9.74 2.73 6.65
C MET A 114 9.89 1.86 7.90
N HIS A 115 9.97 0.53 7.71
CA HIS A 115 10.23 -0.40 8.81
C HIS A 115 11.61 -0.13 9.45
N ARG A 116 11.65 -0.06 10.80
CA ARG A 116 12.87 0.21 11.58
C ARG A 116 13.58 1.51 11.20
N PHE A 117 12.84 2.50 10.75
CA PHE A 117 13.37 3.81 10.38
C PHE A 117 13.40 4.73 11.62
N ASP A 118 14.50 5.46 11.80
CA ASP A 118 14.58 6.45 12.86
C ASP A 118 14.01 7.79 12.43
N TYR A 119 12.74 8.00 12.74
CA TYR A 119 12.05 9.27 12.47
C TYR A 119 12.52 10.43 13.38
N SER A 120 13.46 10.24 14.29
CA SER A 120 14.09 11.32 15.06
C SER A 120 15.36 11.84 14.41
N ASP A 121 15.91 11.14 13.43
CA ASP A 121 17.07 11.56 12.65
C ASP A 121 16.67 12.45 11.47
N MET A 122 16.97 13.75 11.58
CA MET A 122 16.66 14.74 10.53
C MET A 122 17.31 14.40 9.18
N ALA A 123 18.55 13.90 9.18
CA ALA A 123 19.25 13.57 7.93
C ALA A 123 18.57 12.40 7.22
N ALA A 124 18.19 11.36 7.97
CA ALA A 124 17.43 10.23 7.44
C ALA A 124 16.06 10.65 6.89
N VAL A 125 15.34 11.53 7.60
CA VAL A 125 14.03 12.05 7.15
C VAL A 125 14.17 12.86 5.85
N LEU A 126 15.20 13.70 5.73
CA LEU A 126 15.46 14.45 4.49
C LEU A 126 15.83 13.52 3.33
N GLU A 127 16.61 12.47 3.57
CA GLU A 127 16.90 11.46 2.54
C GLU A 127 15.64 10.71 2.11
N LEU A 128 14.76 10.39 3.06
CA LEU A 128 13.46 9.78 2.75
C LEU A 128 12.62 10.71 1.84
N ALA A 129 12.53 12.00 2.16
CA ALA A 129 11.82 12.97 1.35
C ALA A 129 12.37 13.03 -0.09
N GLN A 130 13.69 12.98 -0.28
CA GLN A 130 14.29 12.92 -1.62
C GLN A 130 13.89 11.66 -2.39
N LYS A 131 13.88 10.49 -1.71
CA LYS A 131 13.45 9.21 -2.31
C LYS A 131 11.96 9.25 -2.68
N LEU A 132 11.12 9.86 -1.83
CA LEU A 132 9.70 10.06 -2.10
C LEU A 132 9.47 10.94 -3.33
N ASN A 133 10.17 12.07 -3.42
CA ASN A 133 10.11 12.96 -4.58
C ASN A 133 10.54 12.26 -5.87
N LYS A 134 11.62 11.46 -5.82
CA LYS A 134 12.06 10.67 -6.97
C LYS A 134 10.99 9.67 -7.40
N ALA A 135 10.44 8.89 -6.47
CA ALA A 135 9.39 7.92 -6.75
C ALA A 135 8.11 8.59 -7.27
N GLY A 136 7.68 9.69 -6.63
CA GLY A 136 6.52 10.46 -7.03
C GLY A 136 6.65 11.03 -8.45
N LYS A 137 7.83 11.54 -8.82
CA LYS A 137 8.11 12.03 -10.18
C LYS A 137 7.96 10.91 -11.22
N ILE A 138 8.59 9.77 -10.98
CA ILE A 138 8.54 8.62 -11.91
C ILE A 138 7.10 8.12 -12.08
N LEU A 139 6.36 7.95 -10.99
CA LEU A 139 4.97 7.51 -11.05
C LEU A 139 4.07 8.53 -11.77
N LYS A 140 4.29 9.83 -11.54
CA LYS A 140 3.55 10.91 -12.19
C LYS A 140 3.71 10.92 -13.71
N GLU A 141 4.89 10.60 -14.23
CA GLU A 141 5.15 10.43 -15.67
C GLU A 141 4.31 9.27 -16.24
N GLY A 142 4.00 8.25 -15.44
CA GLY A 142 3.07 7.17 -15.78
C GLY A 142 1.58 7.48 -15.54
N GLY A 143 1.25 8.69 -15.09
CA GLY A 143 -0.12 9.11 -14.77
C GLY A 143 -0.62 8.65 -13.40
N ILE A 144 0.29 8.26 -12.49
CA ILE A 144 0.00 7.74 -11.16
C ILE A 144 0.45 8.74 -10.09
N SER A 145 -0.36 8.95 -9.06
CA SER A 145 -0.01 9.76 -7.90
C SER A 145 0.51 8.89 -6.77
N LEU A 146 1.62 9.30 -6.15
CA LEU A 146 2.15 8.69 -4.94
C LEU A 146 1.48 9.33 -3.72
N LEU A 147 0.99 8.51 -2.80
CA LEU A 147 0.44 8.91 -1.52
C LEU A 147 1.27 8.32 -0.39
N TYR A 148 1.30 8.99 0.75
CA TYR A 148 2.00 8.54 1.95
C TYR A 148 1.01 8.18 3.06
N HIS A 149 1.09 6.96 3.57
CA HIS A 149 0.34 6.46 4.72
C HIS A 149 1.24 6.56 5.97
N ASN A 150 0.95 7.51 6.84
CA ASN A 150 1.69 7.68 8.08
C ASN A 150 1.13 6.82 9.22
N HIS A 151 1.97 6.56 10.21
CA HIS A 151 1.62 6.02 11.52
C HIS A 151 1.90 7.07 12.61
N ASN A 152 2.04 6.63 13.85
CA ASN A 152 2.39 7.51 14.97
C ASN A 152 3.90 7.81 15.07
N CYS A 153 4.75 7.00 14.44
CA CYS A 153 6.20 7.16 14.51
C CYS A 153 6.69 8.41 13.77
N GLU A 154 6.00 8.86 12.74
CA GLU A 154 6.31 10.09 12.00
C GLU A 154 6.09 11.37 12.81
N PHE A 155 5.34 11.30 13.92
CA PHE A 155 5.16 12.42 14.83
C PHE A 155 6.29 12.57 15.85
N ARG A 156 7.37 11.79 15.75
CA ARG A 156 8.58 11.99 16.55
C ARG A 156 9.24 13.31 16.19
N LYS A 157 9.75 13.99 17.22
CA LYS A 157 10.45 15.27 17.05
C LYS A 157 11.83 15.04 16.37
N VAL A 158 12.12 15.83 15.36
CA VAL A 158 13.39 15.80 14.58
C VAL A 158 14.24 17.06 14.77
N GLY A 159 13.82 17.99 15.62
CA GLY A 159 14.50 19.26 15.87
C GLY A 159 13.55 20.31 16.43
N ALA A 160 13.93 21.58 16.44
CA ALA A 160 13.26 22.70 17.08
C ALA A 160 11.76 22.79 16.76
N GLY A 161 10.96 21.99 17.46
CA GLY A 161 9.48 22.07 17.41
C GLY A 161 8.79 21.33 16.26
N LYS A 162 9.53 20.77 15.28
CA LYS A 162 8.97 20.00 14.17
C LYS A 162 9.01 18.50 14.42
N CYS A 163 8.04 17.76 13.87
CA CYS A 163 8.08 16.31 13.77
C CYS A 163 8.53 15.87 12.36
N ALA A 164 8.84 14.59 12.19
CA ALA A 164 9.24 14.05 10.89
C ALA A 164 8.14 14.24 9.83
N TYR A 165 6.87 14.11 10.22
CA TYR A 165 5.74 14.32 9.32
C TYR A 165 5.68 15.74 8.76
N ASP A 166 5.92 16.76 9.60
CA ASP A 166 5.99 18.17 9.16
C ASP A 166 7.09 18.36 8.11
N VAL A 167 8.27 17.75 8.36
CA VAL A 167 9.40 17.82 7.42
C VAL A 167 9.07 17.12 6.10
N LEU A 168 8.43 15.94 6.15
CA LEU A 168 8.01 15.23 4.94
C LEU A 168 7.04 16.08 4.12
N ILE A 169 5.99 16.66 4.73
CA ILE A 169 5.03 17.52 4.02
C ILE A 169 5.70 18.74 3.39
N GLU A 170 6.65 19.36 4.09
CA GLU A 170 7.36 20.55 3.57
C GLU A 170 8.33 20.24 2.42
N LYS A 171 8.82 19.02 2.34
CA LYS A 171 9.89 18.62 1.41
C LYS A 171 9.42 17.73 0.26
N THR A 172 8.15 17.29 0.25
CA THR A 172 7.52 16.47 -0.81
C THR A 172 6.25 17.13 -1.43
#